data_356b95d8bb1131bce5b9003f041535eb
#
_entry.id   356b95d8bb1131bce5b9003f041535eb
#
_cell.length_a   1.000
_cell.length_b   1.000
_cell.length_c   1.000
_cell.angle_alpha   90.00
_cell.angle_beta   90.00
_cell.angle_gamma   90.00
#
_symmetry.space_group_name_H-M   'P 1'
#
loop_
_entity.id
_entity.type
_entity.pdbx_description
1 polymer ?
#
loop_
_entity_poly.entity_id
_entity_poly.type
_entity_poly.pdbx_seq_one_letter_code
_entity_poly.pdbx_strand_id
1 'polypeptide(L)'
;YIRNSKLTGQGNGRTNFINGKVTIDECDITLKNRNHSLCHYTTDTEQKLCSLRDCTINYTASTYLTFGKIEGCFFINKVTAVSSSENNKLQILCPTQMIGNTFIGRSEMNFNSNKVQFIGNAMQYSQSYTSFPTGSVNTGTMITG
;
A
#
# COMPACT_ATOMS: atom_id res chain seq x y z
N TYR A 1 12.30 -7.20 -12.05
CA TYR A 1 12.96 -6.36 -11.04
C TYR A 1 13.03 -4.92 -11.55
N ILE A 2 12.51 -3.98 -10.76
CA ILE A 2 12.52 -2.55 -11.06
C ILE A 2 13.24 -1.86 -9.91
N ARG A 3 14.24 -1.05 -10.21
CA ARG A 3 15.04 -0.37 -9.19
C ARG A 3 15.40 1.05 -9.61
N ASN A 4 15.57 1.94 -8.61
CA ASN A 4 16.04 3.33 -8.80
C ASN A 4 15.27 4.06 -9.90
N SER A 5 13.96 3.88 -9.95
CA SER A 5 13.14 4.37 -11.06
C SER A 5 12.03 5.29 -10.57
N LYS A 6 11.61 6.19 -11.44
CA LYS A 6 10.44 7.01 -11.22
C LYS A 6 9.25 6.45 -12.01
N LEU A 7 8.22 6.04 -11.30
CA LEU A 7 7.03 5.42 -11.88
C LEU A 7 5.82 6.34 -11.68
N THR A 8 5.10 6.64 -12.76
CA THR A 8 3.92 7.49 -12.67
C THR A 8 2.70 6.79 -13.30
N GLY A 9 1.68 6.56 -12.49
CA GLY A 9 0.38 6.06 -12.95
C GLY A 9 -0.53 7.21 -13.36
N GLN A 10 -0.87 7.24 -14.65
CA GLN A 10 -1.82 8.20 -15.20
C GLN A 10 -2.87 7.42 -15.98
N GLY A 11 -4.05 7.31 -15.50
CA GLY A 11 -5.15 6.63 -16.23
C GLY A 11 -6.47 6.85 -15.49
N ASN A 12 -7.56 6.77 -16.21
CA ASN A 12 -8.91 6.79 -15.65
C ASN A 12 -9.37 5.34 -15.45
N GLY A 13 -9.61 4.94 -14.20
CA GLY A 13 -10.14 3.64 -13.86
C GLY A 13 -9.14 2.69 -13.23
N ARG A 14 -9.53 1.43 -13.09
CA ARG A 14 -8.68 0.36 -12.55
C ARG A 14 -7.57 0.03 -13.54
N THR A 15 -6.41 0.55 -13.29
CA THR A 15 -5.24 0.27 -14.13
C THR A 15 -4.25 -0.54 -13.32
N ASN A 16 -3.92 -1.71 -13.80
CA ASN A 16 -2.81 -2.48 -13.26
C ASN A 16 -1.52 -1.89 -13.81
N PHE A 17 -0.64 -1.50 -12.91
CA PHE A 17 0.63 -0.91 -13.30
C PHE A 17 1.59 -1.96 -13.84
N ILE A 18 1.57 -3.12 -13.21
CA ILE A 18 2.45 -4.25 -13.54
C ILE A 18 1.64 -5.54 -13.44
N ASN A 19 1.70 -6.34 -14.51
CA ASN A 19 1.21 -7.70 -14.51
C ASN A 19 2.41 -8.64 -14.46
N GLY A 20 2.56 -9.40 -13.40
CA GLY A 20 3.61 -10.39 -13.28
C GLY A 20 4.38 -10.28 -11.96
N LYS A 21 5.15 -11.30 -11.62
CA LYS A 21 6.00 -11.32 -10.42
C LYS A 21 6.99 -10.16 -10.48
N VAL A 22 6.98 -9.29 -9.47
CA VAL A 22 7.85 -8.13 -9.45
C VAL A 22 8.42 -7.86 -8.06
N THR A 23 9.66 -7.45 -8.04
CA THR A 23 10.28 -6.70 -6.95
C THR A 23 10.47 -5.27 -7.41
N ILE A 24 9.94 -4.32 -6.66
CA ILE A 24 10.13 -2.88 -6.86
C ILE A 24 10.96 -2.39 -5.67
N ASP A 25 12.05 -1.72 -5.95
CA ASP A 25 13.08 -1.38 -4.98
C ASP A 25 13.60 0.03 -5.19
N GLU A 26 13.72 0.83 -4.13
CA GLU A 26 14.27 2.19 -4.18
C GLU A 26 13.63 3.07 -5.29
N CYS A 27 12.32 3.02 -5.44
CA CYS A 27 11.59 3.75 -6.48
C CYS A 27 10.72 4.87 -5.93
N ASP A 28 10.60 5.94 -6.73
CA ASP A 28 9.58 6.98 -6.54
C ASP A 28 8.34 6.66 -7.35
N ILE A 29 7.21 6.43 -6.67
CA ILE A 29 5.97 6.01 -7.31
C ILE A 29 4.90 7.08 -7.07
N THR A 30 4.27 7.53 -8.14
CA THR A 30 3.15 8.48 -8.07
C THR A 30 1.89 7.88 -8.71
N LEU A 31 0.83 7.76 -7.92
CA LEU A 31 -0.46 7.22 -8.34
C LEU A 31 -1.52 8.32 -8.27
N LYS A 32 -1.99 8.78 -9.40
CA LYS A 32 -2.84 9.99 -9.49
C LYS A 32 -4.34 9.71 -9.51
N ASN A 33 -4.76 8.50 -9.81
CA ASN A 33 -6.17 8.20 -10.03
C ASN A 33 -6.69 7.06 -9.15
N ARG A 34 -8.02 6.99 -9.04
CA ARG A 34 -8.73 5.96 -8.28
C ARG A 34 -8.38 4.55 -8.75
N ASN A 35 -8.30 3.65 -7.79
CA ASN A 35 -8.21 2.21 -8.01
C ASN A 35 -6.98 1.75 -8.80
N HIS A 36 -5.87 2.46 -8.69
CA HIS A 36 -4.63 1.96 -9.24
C HIS A 36 -4.15 0.75 -8.45
N SER A 37 -3.88 -0.32 -9.15
CA SER A 37 -3.17 -1.47 -8.61
C SER A 37 -1.72 -1.41 -9.05
N LEU A 38 -0.80 -1.34 -8.11
CA LEU A 38 0.64 -1.38 -8.44
C LEU A 38 1.04 -2.70 -9.05
N CYS A 39 0.41 -3.77 -8.61
CA CYS A 39 0.68 -5.11 -9.11
C CYS A 39 -0.63 -5.89 -9.10
N HIS A 40 -0.95 -6.58 -10.17
CA HIS A 40 -2.12 -7.44 -10.26
C HIS A 40 -1.72 -8.89 -10.49
N TYR A 41 -2.32 -9.76 -9.70
CA TYR A 41 -2.14 -11.19 -9.79
C TYR A 41 -3.46 -11.93 -9.70
N THR A 42 -3.46 -13.10 -10.32
CA THR A 42 -4.61 -13.99 -10.35
C THR A 42 -4.56 -15.08 -9.28
N THR A 43 -3.41 -15.32 -8.66
CA THR A 43 -3.26 -16.36 -7.64
C THR A 43 -2.50 -15.91 -6.39
N ASP A 44 -2.92 -16.36 -5.22
CA ASP A 44 -2.28 -16.05 -3.92
C ASP A 44 -0.82 -16.52 -3.86
N THR A 45 -0.48 -17.57 -4.58
CA THR A 45 0.88 -18.11 -4.59
C THR A 45 1.86 -17.18 -5.28
N GLU A 46 1.43 -16.52 -6.34
CA GLU A 46 2.27 -15.57 -7.08
C GLU A 46 2.44 -14.25 -6.33
N GLN A 47 1.39 -13.79 -5.63
CA GLN A 47 1.41 -12.58 -4.84
C GLN A 47 2.48 -12.61 -3.73
N LYS A 48 2.67 -13.78 -3.10
CA LYS A 48 3.71 -13.97 -2.08
C LYS A 48 5.14 -13.71 -2.59
N LEU A 49 5.34 -13.79 -3.88
CA LEU A 49 6.65 -13.58 -4.51
C LEU A 49 6.90 -12.12 -4.93
N CYS A 50 5.93 -11.24 -4.69
CA CYS A 50 6.06 -9.83 -5.00
C CYS A 50 6.48 -9.05 -3.79
N SER A 51 7.40 -8.12 -3.98
CA SER A 51 7.87 -7.25 -2.93
C SER A 51 7.99 -5.80 -3.37
N LEU A 52 7.73 -4.91 -2.41
CA LEU A 52 7.90 -3.46 -2.53
C LEU A 52 8.83 -3.04 -1.39
N ARG A 53 10.00 -2.48 -1.71
CA ARG A 53 11.02 -2.15 -0.72
C ARG A 53 11.58 -0.76 -0.93
N ASP A 54 11.81 -0.07 0.17
CA ASP A 54 12.52 1.22 0.22
C ASP A 54 11.99 2.25 -0.80
N CYS A 55 10.69 2.20 -1.08
CA CYS A 55 10.03 3.06 -2.05
C CYS A 55 9.29 4.21 -1.39
N THR A 56 9.18 5.33 -2.12
CA THR A 56 8.26 6.41 -1.79
C THR A 56 7.03 6.34 -2.68
N ILE A 57 5.86 6.18 -2.07
CA ILE A 57 4.59 6.04 -2.79
C ILE A 57 3.71 7.24 -2.49
N ASN A 58 3.57 8.14 -3.46
CA ASN A 58 2.65 9.26 -3.42
C ASN A 58 1.33 8.87 -4.08
N TYR A 59 0.20 9.00 -3.36
CA TYR A 59 -1.11 8.68 -3.92
C TYR A 59 -2.14 9.77 -3.59
N THR A 60 -3.05 10.00 -4.54
CA THR A 60 -4.11 11.00 -4.43
C THR A 60 -5.50 10.39 -4.39
N ALA A 61 -5.59 9.07 -4.41
CA ALA A 61 -6.85 8.32 -4.39
C ALA A 61 -6.63 6.90 -3.86
N SER A 62 -7.70 6.15 -3.67
CA SER A 62 -7.61 4.76 -3.23
C SER A 62 -6.69 3.92 -4.11
N THR A 63 -5.80 3.19 -3.47
CA THR A 63 -4.77 2.39 -4.13
C THR A 63 -4.83 0.95 -3.64
N TYR A 64 -4.72 0.02 -4.56
CA TYR A 64 -4.67 -1.42 -4.27
C TYR A 64 -3.22 -1.91 -4.23
N LEU A 65 -2.90 -2.66 -3.20
CA LEU A 65 -1.58 -3.27 -3.00
C LEU A 65 -1.73 -4.79 -2.97
N THR A 66 -1.02 -5.45 -3.85
CA THR A 66 -1.02 -6.91 -4.01
C THR A 66 0.40 -7.47 -3.90
N PHE A 67 1.07 -7.12 -2.82
CA PHE A 67 2.44 -7.57 -2.53
C PHE A 67 2.44 -8.50 -1.32
N GLY A 68 3.19 -9.58 -1.42
CA GLY A 68 3.42 -10.48 -0.28
C GLY A 68 4.32 -9.85 0.79
N LYS A 69 5.18 -8.89 0.41
CA LYS A 69 6.04 -8.14 1.32
C LYS A 69 6.12 -6.66 0.95
N ILE A 70 5.96 -5.80 1.94
CA ILE A 70 6.14 -4.35 1.84
C ILE A 70 7.05 -3.91 2.99
N GLU A 71 8.22 -3.36 2.69
CA GLU A 71 9.26 -3.10 3.69
C GLU A 71 9.93 -1.75 3.44
N GLY A 72 10.13 -0.97 4.51
CA GLY A 72 10.88 0.29 4.48
C GLY A 72 10.27 1.39 3.62
N CYS A 73 9.00 1.29 3.26
CA CYS A 73 8.38 2.21 2.33
C CYS A 73 7.73 3.42 3.02
N PHE A 74 7.69 4.53 2.30
CA PHE A 74 6.94 5.73 2.67
C PHE A 74 5.67 5.84 1.83
N PHE A 75 4.51 5.77 2.47
CA PHE A 75 3.22 6.00 1.85
C PHE A 75 2.74 7.39 2.19
N ILE A 76 2.66 8.26 1.19
CA ILE A 76 2.29 9.67 1.36
C ILE A 76 0.93 9.90 0.71
N ASN A 77 -0.07 10.08 1.54
CA ASN A 77 -1.41 10.46 1.08
C ASN A 77 -1.44 11.95 0.77
N LYS A 78 -1.64 12.28 -0.49
CA LYS A 78 -1.75 13.66 -0.99
C LYS A 78 -3.19 14.05 -1.32
N VAL A 79 -4.16 13.35 -0.79
CA VAL A 79 -5.58 13.68 -1.00
C VAL A 79 -5.91 14.98 -0.30
N THR A 80 -6.37 15.96 -1.07
CA THR A 80 -6.72 17.29 -0.57
C THR A 80 -8.20 17.46 -0.25
N ALA A 81 -9.06 16.59 -0.80
CA ALA A 81 -10.50 16.66 -0.62
C ALA A 81 -11.03 15.50 0.22
N VAL A 82 -11.68 15.83 1.33
CA VAL A 82 -12.29 14.87 2.27
C VAL A 82 -13.75 14.62 1.89
N SER A 83 -14.05 14.34 0.64
CA SER A 83 -15.46 14.28 0.21
C SER A 83 -16.11 12.91 0.28
N SER A 84 -15.39 11.83 0.51
CA SER A 84 -15.99 10.52 0.80
C SER A 84 -14.98 9.54 1.39
N SER A 85 -15.45 8.65 2.24
CA SER A 85 -14.67 7.57 2.86
C SER A 85 -14.03 6.59 1.87
N GLU A 86 -14.43 6.63 0.61
CA GLU A 86 -13.93 5.70 -0.41
C GLU A 86 -12.63 6.15 -1.10
N ASN A 87 -12.23 7.40 -0.95
CA ASN A 87 -11.17 7.97 -1.80
C ASN A 87 -9.77 7.93 -1.19
N ASN A 88 -9.61 7.41 0.01
CA ASN A 88 -8.36 7.52 0.76
C ASN A 88 -7.81 6.19 1.26
N LYS A 89 -8.25 5.07 0.68
CA LYS A 89 -7.93 3.75 1.21
C LYS A 89 -6.72 3.14 0.54
N LEU A 90 -5.79 2.66 1.35
CA LEU A 90 -4.86 1.64 0.93
C LEU A 90 -5.53 0.28 1.11
N GLN A 91 -5.82 -0.41 0.04
CA GLN A 91 -6.47 -1.71 0.07
C GLN A 91 -5.45 -2.82 -0.12
N ILE A 92 -5.27 -3.63 0.91
CA ILE A 92 -4.36 -4.76 0.91
C ILE A 92 -5.15 -5.99 0.46
N LEU A 93 -4.91 -6.45 -0.74
CA LEU A 93 -5.73 -7.49 -1.40
C LEU A 93 -5.22 -8.91 -1.21
N CYS A 94 -4.11 -9.10 -0.50
CA CYS A 94 -3.53 -10.43 -0.25
C CYS A 94 -2.91 -10.50 1.15
N PRO A 95 -2.61 -11.69 1.67
CA PRO A 95 -1.80 -11.83 2.87
C PRO A 95 -0.45 -11.16 2.69
N THR A 96 -0.12 -10.21 3.57
CA THR A 96 1.03 -9.32 3.38
C THR A 96 1.85 -9.19 4.66
N GLN A 97 3.16 -9.15 4.53
CA GLN A 97 4.09 -8.69 5.55
C GLN A 97 4.38 -7.21 5.32
N MET A 98 4.02 -6.36 6.27
CA MET A 98 4.26 -4.92 6.24
C MET A 98 5.22 -4.58 7.39
N ILE A 99 6.47 -4.27 7.05
CA ILE A 99 7.56 -4.15 8.02
C ILE A 99 8.26 -2.81 7.87
N GLY A 100 8.33 -2.04 8.97
CA GLY A 100 9.10 -0.80 9.03
C GLY A 100 8.67 0.29 8.05
N ASN A 101 7.40 0.30 7.64
CA ASN A 101 6.88 1.32 6.74
C ASN A 101 6.41 2.56 7.49
N THR A 102 6.38 3.69 6.80
CA THR A 102 5.86 4.95 7.33
C THR A 102 4.67 5.41 6.49
N PHE A 103 3.56 5.73 7.16
CA PHE A 103 2.34 6.23 6.53
C PHE A 103 2.13 7.68 6.93
N ILE A 104 2.15 8.59 5.96
CA ILE A 104 2.04 10.03 6.15
C ILE A 104 0.73 10.53 5.57
N GLY A 105 0.05 11.37 6.32
CA GLY A 105 -1.24 11.93 5.95
C GLY A 105 -2.41 11.00 6.35
N ARG A 106 -3.62 11.43 6.02
CA ARG A 106 -4.83 10.73 6.39
C ARG A 106 -5.00 9.45 5.57
N SER A 107 -4.61 8.33 6.12
CA SER A 107 -4.71 7.02 5.46
C SER A 107 -5.66 6.10 6.20
N GLU A 108 -6.57 5.51 5.47
CA GLU A 108 -7.36 4.37 5.93
C GLU A 108 -6.83 3.10 5.25
N MET A 109 -6.49 2.07 6.03
CA MET A 109 -6.09 0.78 5.50
C MET A 109 -7.24 -0.22 5.56
N ASN A 110 -7.47 -0.91 4.46
CA ASN A 110 -8.43 -1.99 4.37
C ASN A 110 -7.71 -3.27 3.96
N PHE A 111 -7.76 -4.27 4.79
CA PHE A 111 -7.07 -5.54 4.58
C PHE A 111 -7.92 -6.61 3.88
N ASN A 112 -9.13 -6.30 3.46
CA ASN A 112 -10.04 -7.24 2.78
C ASN A 112 -10.09 -8.63 3.40
N SER A 113 -10.13 -8.72 4.72
CA SER A 113 -10.10 -9.96 5.50
C SER A 113 -8.81 -10.79 5.38
N ASN A 114 -7.80 -10.28 4.73
CA ASN A 114 -6.51 -10.96 4.63
C ASN A 114 -5.69 -10.81 5.91
N LYS A 115 -5.02 -11.87 6.32
CA LYS A 115 -4.08 -11.83 7.45
C LYS A 115 -2.87 -10.99 7.08
N VAL A 116 -2.46 -10.11 7.97
CA VAL A 116 -1.26 -9.29 7.79
C VAL A 116 -0.32 -9.45 8.98
N GLN A 117 0.96 -9.31 8.69
CA GLN A 117 1.98 -9.07 9.69
C GLN A 117 2.35 -7.59 9.62
N PHE A 118 1.92 -6.81 10.59
CA PHE A 118 2.11 -5.36 10.63
C PHE A 118 3.10 -5.05 11.77
N ILE A 119 4.39 -4.92 11.43
CA ILE A 119 5.49 -4.93 12.39
C ILE A 119 6.36 -3.68 12.23
N GLY A 120 6.54 -2.93 13.33
CA GLY A 120 7.44 -1.77 13.36
C GLY A 120 7.06 -0.64 12.40
N ASN A 121 5.81 -0.56 11.98
CA ASN A 121 5.36 0.51 11.11
C ASN A 121 5.04 1.77 11.93
N ALA A 122 5.25 2.95 11.33
CA ALA A 122 4.89 4.23 11.89
C ALA A 122 3.73 4.85 11.10
N MET A 123 2.72 5.35 11.81
CA MET A 123 1.58 6.04 11.20
C MET A 123 1.54 7.46 11.73
N GLN A 124 1.78 8.43 10.86
CA GLN A 124 1.61 9.83 11.15
C GLN A 124 0.23 10.28 10.69
N TYR A 125 -0.59 10.73 11.64
CA TYR A 125 -1.93 11.19 11.36
C TYR A 125 -2.87 10.16 10.75
N SER A 126 -3.34 9.27 11.56
CA SER A 126 -4.42 8.37 11.19
C SER A 126 -5.71 8.78 11.89
N GLN A 127 -6.71 9.12 11.15
CA GLN A 127 -8.07 9.37 11.69
C GLN A 127 -8.94 8.13 11.63
N SER A 128 -8.49 6.97 11.36
CA SER A 128 -9.37 5.81 11.43
C SER A 128 -8.74 4.46 11.25
N TYR A 129 -9.22 3.65 11.99
CA TYR A 129 -9.55 2.23 12.01
C TYR A 129 -8.81 1.38 11.00
N THR A 130 -7.64 1.05 11.38
CA THR A 130 -7.05 -0.16 10.88
C THR A 130 -7.56 -1.31 11.75
N SER A 131 -8.70 -1.89 11.40
CA SER A 131 -9.12 -3.14 12.00
C SER A 131 -8.34 -4.27 11.35
N PHE A 132 -7.50 -4.92 12.14
CA PHE A 132 -6.76 -6.07 11.64
C PHE A 132 -7.65 -7.31 11.60
N PRO A 133 -7.65 -8.08 10.54
CA PRO A 133 -8.35 -9.36 10.48
C PRO A 133 -7.85 -10.33 11.55
N THR A 134 -8.73 -11.21 12.00
CA THR A 134 -8.40 -12.23 12.99
C THR A 134 -7.17 -13.06 12.56
N GLY A 135 -6.23 -13.24 13.46
CA GLY A 135 -4.98 -13.96 13.20
C GLY A 135 -3.88 -13.13 12.52
N SER A 136 -4.09 -11.82 12.40
CA SER A 136 -3.00 -10.90 12.03
C SER A 136 -2.07 -10.65 13.21
N VAL A 137 -0.83 -10.30 12.91
CA VAL A 137 0.17 -9.85 13.89
C VAL A 137 0.33 -8.33 13.72
N ASN A 138 0.16 -7.61 14.83
CA ASN A 138 0.39 -6.16 14.86
C ASN A 138 1.28 -5.83 16.05
N THR A 139 2.54 -5.51 15.79
CA THR A 139 3.53 -5.18 16.80
C THR A 139 4.34 -3.96 16.40
N GLY A 140 4.66 -3.12 17.37
CA GLY A 140 5.53 -1.97 17.17
C GLY A 140 4.98 -0.88 16.25
N THR A 141 3.66 -0.76 16.16
CA THR A 141 3.02 0.34 15.42
C THR A 141 3.00 1.59 16.29
N MET A 142 3.57 2.65 15.79
CA MET A 142 3.54 3.97 16.43
C MET A 142 2.53 4.85 15.69
N ILE A 143 1.54 5.35 16.41
CA ILE A 143 0.59 6.34 15.90
C ILE A 143 0.98 7.69 16.51
N THR A 144 1.41 8.60 15.65
CA THR A 144 1.70 9.98 16.04
C THR A 144 0.64 10.88 15.39
N GLY A 145 -0.16 11.50 16.22
CA GLY A 145 -1.19 12.47 15.79
C GLY A 145 -0.63 13.86 15.55
#